data_48d57e1dc6a6aae89b9631b6653de428
#
_entry.id   48d57e1dc6a6aae89b9631b6653de428
#
_cell.length_a   1.000
_cell.length_b   1.000
_cell.length_c   1.000
_cell.angle_alpha   90.00
_cell.angle_beta   90.00
_cell.angle_gamma   90.00
#
_symmetry.space_group_name_H-M   'P 1'
#
loop_
_entity.id
_entity.type
_entity.pdbx_description
1 polymer ?
#
loop_
_entity_poly.entity_id
_entity_poly.type
_entity_poly.pdbx_seq_one_letter_code
_entity_poly.pdbx_strand_id
1 'polypeptide(L)'
;NISNYIACSETEKKSLIKCGIDKNKILYVPLGVKSLKLDFTKRVGKNITYIGRLTKTKNVELLIKAFSQLDNVDSILTIAGPDYGELDMLKNLVQKLKIENKVIFTGWISEKEKIDLLSKTSIFVHPSLEDIFSLSLAETSSSGVPVIAFGGTGTSEIITDMVTGKIVKERTLESLKDAMDYILNNPDLIEKFSENGRVLTTKKYNWLQTASDLENLYSSLI
;
A
#
# COMPACT_ATOMS: atom_id res chain seq x y z
N ASN A 1 24.62 -13.02 -21.70
CA ASN A 1 24.84 -11.62 -21.33
C ASN A 1 23.49 -10.91 -21.22
N ILE A 2 23.22 -10.25 -20.07
CA ILE A 2 22.04 -9.42 -19.92
C ILE A 2 22.39 -8.04 -20.47
N SER A 3 21.60 -7.56 -21.44
CA SER A 3 21.86 -6.28 -22.12
C SER A 3 21.34 -5.10 -21.29
N ASN A 4 20.14 -5.23 -20.72
CA ASN A 4 19.47 -4.18 -19.96
C ASN A 4 18.67 -4.74 -18.80
N TYR A 5 18.38 -3.88 -17.81
CA TYR A 5 17.58 -4.14 -16.61
C TYR A 5 16.41 -3.16 -16.59
N ILE A 6 15.26 -3.61 -16.13
CA ILE A 6 14.11 -2.75 -15.90
C ILE A 6 13.90 -2.63 -14.38
N ALA A 7 13.85 -1.40 -13.89
CA ALA A 7 13.52 -1.09 -12.51
C ALA A 7 12.14 -0.44 -12.45
N CYS A 8 11.24 -0.93 -11.59
CA CYS A 8 9.89 -0.39 -11.44
C CYS A 8 9.80 0.72 -10.36
N SER A 9 10.89 0.98 -9.64
CA SER A 9 11.01 2.09 -8.69
C SER A 9 12.43 2.69 -8.71
N GLU A 10 12.57 3.94 -8.30
CA GLU A 10 13.88 4.57 -8.12
C GLU A 10 14.70 3.86 -7.02
N THR A 11 14.01 3.32 -6.01
CA THR A 11 14.64 2.52 -4.95
C THR A 11 15.26 1.24 -5.52
N GLU A 12 14.56 0.54 -6.40
CA GLU A 12 15.09 -0.64 -7.11
C GLU A 12 16.27 -0.26 -7.99
N LYS A 13 16.14 0.81 -8.80
CA LYS A 13 17.22 1.31 -9.64
C LYS A 13 18.48 1.60 -8.83
N LYS A 14 18.36 2.28 -7.70
CA LYS A 14 19.48 2.55 -6.78
C LYS A 14 20.08 1.25 -6.23
N SER A 15 19.26 0.26 -5.93
CA SER A 15 19.72 -1.05 -5.44
C SER A 15 20.51 -1.81 -6.51
N LEU A 16 20.04 -1.82 -7.76
CA LEU A 16 20.76 -2.42 -8.89
C LEU A 16 22.13 -1.76 -9.11
N ILE A 17 22.20 -0.41 -9.04
CA ILE A 17 23.47 0.32 -9.13
C ILE A 17 24.42 -0.08 -7.99
N LYS A 18 23.93 -0.20 -6.76
CA LYS A 18 24.75 -0.67 -5.62
C LYS A 18 25.26 -2.10 -5.79
N CYS A 19 24.54 -2.94 -6.51
CA CYS A 19 24.97 -4.30 -6.88
C CYS A 19 25.97 -4.31 -8.05
N GLY A 20 26.45 -3.15 -8.53
CA GLY A 20 27.45 -3.04 -9.56
C GLY A 20 26.91 -3.03 -10.98
N ILE A 21 25.60 -2.91 -11.18
CA ILE A 21 24.99 -2.78 -12.51
C ILE A 21 25.25 -1.35 -13.03
N ASP A 22 25.73 -1.25 -14.27
CA ASP A 22 25.91 0.04 -14.94
C ASP A 22 24.57 0.77 -15.05
N LYS A 23 24.53 2.00 -14.55
CA LYS A 23 23.34 2.86 -14.55
C LYS A 23 22.75 3.07 -15.96
N ASN A 24 23.59 3.03 -17.00
CA ASN A 24 23.17 3.20 -18.38
C ASN A 24 22.43 1.97 -18.95
N LYS A 25 22.54 0.83 -18.26
CA LYS A 25 21.81 -0.41 -18.57
C LYS A 25 20.53 -0.57 -17.76
N ILE A 26 20.16 0.39 -16.91
CA ILE A 26 18.99 0.32 -16.08
C ILE A 26 17.97 1.34 -16.55
N LEU A 27 16.84 0.86 -17.07
CA LEU A 27 15.70 1.69 -17.43
C LEU A 27 14.71 1.73 -16.27
N TYR A 28 14.19 2.92 -15.97
CA TYR A 28 13.11 3.10 -15.03
C TYR A 28 11.78 3.05 -15.79
N VAL A 29 11.00 2.00 -15.54
CA VAL A 29 9.66 1.81 -16.11
C VAL A 29 8.69 1.51 -14.97
N PRO A 30 7.97 2.51 -14.46
CA PRO A 30 7.01 2.31 -13.39
C PRO A 30 5.86 1.40 -13.85
N LEU A 31 5.40 0.54 -12.94
CA LEU A 31 4.27 -0.35 -13.23
C LEU A 31 2.98 0.45 -13.32
N GLY A 32 2.20 0.19 -14.35
CA GLY A 32 0.83 0.69 -14.44
C GLY A 32 -0.08 0.02 -13.41
N VAL A 33 -1.10 0.73 -12.96
CA VAL A 33 -2.13 0.18 -12.06
C VAL A 33 -3.53 0.45 -12.57
N LYS A 34 -4.47 -0.38 -12.14
CA LYS A 34 -5.88 -0.22 -12.44
C LYS A 34 -6.53 0.62 -11.35
N SER A 35 -7.11 1.75 -11.72
CA SER A 35 -7.99 2.49 -10.82
C SER A 35 -9.36 1.79 -10.75
N LEU A 36 -9.75 1.37 -9.56
CA LEU A 36 -11.01 0.68 -9.33
C LEU A 36 -12.16 1.69 -9.18
N LYS A 37 -13.33 1.34 -9.68
CA LYS A 37 -14.55 2.13 -9.45
C LYS A 37 -15.13 1.75 -8.09
N LEU A 38 -14.92 2.61 -7.09
CA LEU A 38 -15.38 2.40 -5.72
C LEU A 38 -16.68 3.18 -5.45
N ASP A 39 -17.54 2.60 -4.63
CA ASP A 39 -18.76 3.22 -4.14
C ASP A 39 -18.54 3.73 -2.70
N PHE A 40 -18.14 4.99 -2.57
CA PHE A 40 -17.85 5.60 -1.27
C PHE A 40 -19.08 5.91 -0.40
N THR A 41 -20.30 5.73 -0.92
CA THR A 41 -21.52 5.78 -0.09
C THR A 41 -21.53 4.66 0.96
N LYS A 42 -20.77 3.59 0.72
CA LYS A 42 -20.56 2.46 1.64
C LYS A 42 -19.53 2.73 2.75
N ARG A 43 -18.80 3.85 2.68
CA ARG A 43 -17.80 4.21 3.69
C ARG A 43 -18.48 4.70 4.95
N VAL A 44 -18.78 3.77 5.86
CA VAL A 44 -19.39 4.05 7.16
C VAL A 44 -18.39 3.67 8.25
N GLY A 45 -18.19 4.56 9.21
CA GLY A 45 -17.24 4.35 10.31
C GLY A 45 -15.77 4.55 9.91
N LYS A 46 -14.88 4.04 10.74
CA LYS A 46 -13.42 4.21 10.61
C LYS A 46 -12.75 2.87 10.26
N ASN A 47 -13.02 2.35 9.06
CA ASN A 47 -12.50 1.06 8.62
C ASN A 47 -11.07 1.17 8.09
N ILE A 48 -10.20 0.33 8.61
CA ILE A 48 -8.79 0.21 8.23
C ILE A 48 -8.61 -1.08 7.45
N THR A 49 -7.89 -1.02 6.35
CA THR A 49 -7.67 -2.19 5.50
C THR A 49 -6.19 -2.38 5.19
N TYR A 50 -5.78 -3.65 5.20
CA TYR A 50 -4.53 -4.14 4.64
C TYR A 50 -4.85 -5.17 3.55
N ILE A 51 -4.17 -5.11 2.41
CA ILE A 51 -4.25 -6.13 1.35
C ILE A 51 -2.84 -6.52 0.93
N GLY A 52 -2.47 -7.78 1.15
CA GLY A 52 -1.16 -8.30 0.79
C GLY A 52 -0.88 -9.67 1.39
N ARG A 53 0.21 -10.30 0.97
CA ARG A 53 0.68 -11.57 1.55
C ARG A 53 0.98 -11.40 3.04
N LEU A 54 0.66 -12.41 3.85
CA LEU A 54 1.02 -12.43 5.27
C LEU A 54 2.43 -13.02 5.40
N THR A 55 3.44 -12.14 5.40
CA THR A 55 4.85 -12.46 5.60
C THR A 55 5.47 -11.51 6.61
N LYS A 56 6.57 -11.90 7.25
CA LYS A 56 7.29 -11.04 8.22
C LYS A 56 7.65 -9.67 7.66
N THR A 57 8.09 -9.61 6.40
CA THR A 57 8.48 -8.35 5.75
C THR A 57 7.31 -7.39 5.54
N LYS A 58 6.07 -7.91 5.49
CA LYS A 58 4.86 -7.07 5.40
C LYS A 58 4.42 -6.47 6.73
N ASN A 59 4.98 -6.98 7.85
CA ASN A 59 4.90 -6.38 9.18
C ASN A 59 3.45 -6.13 9.68
N VAL A 60 2.54 -7.06 9.35
CA VAL A 60 1.13 -7.00 9.76
C VAL A 60 0.99 -7.09 11.29
N GLU A 61 1.95 -7.72 11.96
CA GLU A 61 2.04 -7.76 13.41
C GLU A 61 2.06 -6.35 14.01
N LEU A 62 2.90 -5.45 13.48
CA LEU A 62 2.97 -4.07 13.96
C LEU A 62 1.67 -3.30 13.70
N LEU A 63 1.02 -3.54 12.55
CA LEU A 63 -0.28 -2.95 12.25
C LEU A 63 -1.33 -3.36 13.28
N ILE A 64 -1.43 -4.66 13.63
CA ILE A 64 -2.37 -5.15 14.65
C ILE A 64 -2.08 -4.51 16.02
N LYS A 65 -0.80 -4.43 16.42
CA LYS A 65 -0.40 -3.78 17.67
C LYS A 65 -0.75 -2.30 17.69
N ALA A 66 -0.48 -1.56 16.61
CA ALA A 66 -0.82 -0.15 16.51
C ALA A 66 -2.35 0.06 16.48
N PHE A 67 -3.08 -0.78 15.76
CA PHE A 67 -4.54 -0.78 15.74
C PHE A 67 -5.16 -1.00 17.13
N SER A 68 -4.60 -1.91 17.93
CA SER A 68 -5.10 -2.20 19.27
C SER A 68 -5.01 -1.02 20.24
N GLN A 69 -4.20 -0.01 19.91
CA GLN A 69 -3.97 1.18 20.73
C GLN A 69 -4.65 2.45 20.18
N LEU A 70 -5.45 2.32 19.10
CA LEU A 70 -6.19 3.46 18.56
C LEU A 70 -7.23 3.95 19.57
N ASP A 71 -7.38 5.27 19.62
CA ASP A 71 -8.38 5.93 20.49
C ASP A 71 -9.82 5.74 19.97
N ASN A 72 -9.98 5.26 18.74
CA ASN A 72 -11.26 5.05 18.07
C ASN A 72 -11.85 3.67 18.39
N VAL A 73 -12.91 3.66 19.20
CA VAL A 73 -13.56 2.43 19.69
C VAL A 73 -14.29 1.66 18.58
N ASP A 74 -14.77 2.35 17.52
CA ASP A 74 -15.63 1.78 16.47
C ASP A 74 -14.87 1.40 15.18
N SER A 75 -13.53 1.37 15.24
CA SER A 75 -12.72 0.97 14.08
C SER A 75 -12.69 -0.53 13.89
N ILE A 76 -12.75 -0.97 12.64
CA ILE A 76 -12.54 -2.36 12.21
C ILE A 76 -11.27 -2.43 11.37
N LEU A 77 -10.41 -3.41 11.66
CA LEU A 77 -9.26 -3.74 10.83
C LEU A 77 -9.56 -4.98 10.00
N THR A 78 -9.55 -4.84 8.68
CA THR A 78 -9.66 -5.97 7.75
C THR A 78 -8.31 -6.27 7.14
N ILE A 79 -7.85 -7.51 7.29
CA ILE A 79 -6.59 -8.04 6.78
C ILE A 79 -6.92 -9.06 5.69
N ALA A 80 -6.64 -8.71 4.43
CA ALA A 80 -6.90 -9.53 3.26
C ALA A 80 -5.62 -10.00 2.61
N GLY A 81 -5.57 -11.26 2.24
CA GLY A 81 -4.47 -11.85 1.47
C GLY A 81 -4.09 -13.25 1.92
N PRO A 82 -3.31 -13.95 1.09
CA PRO A 82 -2.91 -15.32 1.37
C PRO A 82 -1.91 -15.41 2.52
N ASP A 83 -2.02 -16.49 3.28
CA ASP A 83 -1.07 -16.83 4.32
C ASP A 83 0.25 -17.38 3.73
N TYR A 84 1.34 -16.91 4.30
CA TYR A 84 2.70 -17.38 4.03
C TYR A 84 3.43 -17.74 5.34
N GLY A 85 2.69 -18.32 6.29
CA GLY A 85 3.20 -18.82 7.55
C GLY A 85 3.08 -17.88 8.75
N GLU A 86 2.34 -16.77 8.61
CA GLU A 86 2.17 -15.78 9.69
C GLU A 86 0.76 -15.78 10.32
N LEU A 87 -0.24 -16.40 9.68
CA LEU A 87 -1.65 -16.24 10.06
C LEU A 87 -1.94 -16.69 11.49
N ASP A 88 -1.42 -17.85 11.90
CA ASP A 88 -1.68 -18.39 13.24
C ASP A 88 -1.06 -17.50 14.32
N MET A 89 0.15 -17.00 14.10
CA MET A 89 0.79 -16.05 15.01
C MET A 89 -0.01 -14.75 15.12
N LEU A 90 -0.51 -14.22 13.99
CA LEU A 90 -1.32 -13.00 13.97
C LEU A 90 -2.66 -13.18 14.66
N LYS A 91 -3.35 -14.34 14.49
CA LYS A 91 -4.58 -14.68 15.21
C LYS A 91 -4.36 -14.78 16.72
N ASN A 92 -3.28 -15.46 17.14
CA ASN A 92 -2.90 -15.55 18.55
C ASN A 92 -2.60 -14.16 19.15
N LEU A 93 -1.98 -13.26 18.38
CA LEU A 93 -1.75 -11.89 18.78
C LEU A 93 -3.07 -11.13 19.01
N VAL A 94 -4.02 -11.25 18.07
CA VAL A 94 -5.35 -10.64 18.17
C VAL A 94 -6.09 -11.10 19.43
N GLN A 95 -6.06 -12.40 19.75
CA GLN A 95 -6.63 -12.97 20.98
C GLN A 95 -5.93 -12.42 22.23
N LYS A 96 -4.60 -12.40 22.23
CA LYS A 96 -3.81 -11.84 23.35
C LYS A 96 -4.13 -10.38 23.63
N LEU A 97 -4.42 -9.61 22.59
CA LEU A 97 -4.80 -8.19 22.67
C LEU A 97 -6.29 -7.98 22.96
N LYS A 98 -7.11 -9.05 22.95
CA LYS A 98 -8.57 -9.03 23.21
C LYS A 98 -9.34 -8.13 22.22
N ILE A 99 -8.97 -8.22 20.93
CA ILE A 99 -9.58 -7.43 19.84
C ILE A 99 -10.16 -8.31 18.73
N GLU A 100 -10.55 -9.56 19.03
CA GLU A 100 -11.05 -10.53 18.05
C GLU A 100 -12.31 -10.04 17.33
N ASN A 101 -13.13 -9.26 17.99
CA ASN A 101 -14.34 -8.67 17.44
C ASN A 101 -14.09 -7.45 16.55
N LYS A 102 -12.84 -6.97 16.46
CA LYS A 102 -12.43 -5.79 15.67
C LYS A 102 -11.47 -6.10 14.54
N VAL A 103 -10.96 -7.34 14.45
CA VAL A 103 -10.01 -7.75 13.42
C VAL A 103 -10.57 -8.89 12.58
N ILE A 104 -10.64 -8.68 11.27
CA ILE A 104 -11.17 -9.65 10.31
C ILE A 104 -10.04 -10.12 9.40
N PHE A 105 -9.78 -11.42 9.38
CA PHE A 105 -8.91 -12.07 8.42
C PHE A 105 -9.76 -12.70 7.32
N THR A 106 -9.65 -12.23 6.08
CA THR A 106 -10.47 -12.72 4.96
C THR A 106 -9.81 -13.86 4.18
N GLY A 107 -8.49 -14.02 4.32
CA GLY A 107 -7.71 -14.80 3.35
C GLY A 107 -7.63 -14.10 2.00
N TRP A 108 -7.40 -14.86 0.94
CA TRP A 108 -7.41 -14.34 -0.43
C TRP A 108 -8.80 -13.84 -0.82
N ILE A 109 -8.85 -12.72 -1.53
CA ILE A 109 -10.09 -12.10 -2.01
C ILE A 109 -10.07 -11.91 -3.53
N SER A 110 -11.21 -12.09 -4.16
CA SER A 110 -11.44 -11.80 -5.58
C SER A 110 -11.43 -10.29 -5.85
N GLU A 111 -11.35 -9.88 -7.12
CA GLU A 111 -11.43 -8.46 -7.50
C GLU A 111 -12.74 -7.81 -7.04
N LYS A 112 -13.87 -8.53 -7.13
CA LYS A 112 -15.18 -8.05 -6.68
C LYS A 112 -15.18 -7.79 -5.17
N GLU A 113 -14.65 -8.72 -4.39
CA GLU A 113 -14.55 -8.57 -2.93
C GLU A 113 -13.57 -7.45 -2.56
N LYS A 114 -12.48 -7.29 -3.31
CA LYS A 114 -11.55 -6.16 -3.15
C LYS A 114 -12.23 -4.81 -3.37
N ILE A 115 -13.06 -4.69 -4.42
CA ILE A 115 -13.83 -3.48 -4.69
C ILE A 115 -14.82 -3.19 -3.55
N ASP A 116 -15.55 -4.20 -3.07
CA ASP A 116 -16.50 -4.02 -1.97
C ASP A 116 -15.78 -3.64 -0.66
N LEU A 117 -14.66 -4.27 -0.36
CA LEU A 117 -13.84 -3.97 0.81
C LEU A 117 -13.29 -2.54 0.76
N LEU A 118 -12.67 -2.15 -0.36
CA LEU A 118 -12.08 -0.81 -0.52
C LEU A 118 -13.15 0.28 -0.56
N SER A 119 -14.37 0.00 -1.03
CA SER A 119 -15.50 0.93 -0.98
C SER A 119 -15.90 1.31 0.46
N LYS A 120 -15.65 0.41 1.43
CA LYS A 120 -15.92 0.60 2.86
C LYS A 120 -14.71 1.15 3.63
N THR A 121 -13.53 1.20 3.01
CA THR A 121 -12.26 1.53 3.64
C THR A 121 -12.11 3.03 3.83
N SER A 122 -11.77 3.46 5.04
CA SER A 122 -11.43 4.86 5.35
C SER A 122 -9.95 5.14 5.10
N ILE A 123 -9.08 4.23 5.53
CA ILE A 123 -7.64 4.29 5.27
C ILE A 123 -7.09 2.90 4.95
N PHE A 124 -6.14 2.86 4.05
CA PHE A 124 -5.37 1.66 3.72
C PHE A 124 -3.98 1.78 4.32
N VAL A 125 -3.54 0.75 5.06
CA VAL A 125 -2.23 0.78 5.73
C VAL A 125 -1.33 -0.31 5.18
N HIS A 126 -0.13 0.07 4.73
CA HIS A 126 0.87 -0.84 4.18
C HIS A 126 2.20 -0.71 4.95
N PRO A 127 2.36 -1.37 6.09
CA PRO A 127 3.50 -1.20 7.00
C PRO A 127 4.71 -2.04 6.60
N SER A 128 4.88 -2.31 5.30
CA SER A 128 5.94 -3.17 4.79
C SER A 128 7.32 -2.60 5.10
N LEU A 129 8.22 -3.47 5.56
CA LEU A 129 9.63 -3.13 5.85
C LEU A 129 10.47 -3.12 4.57
N GLU A 130 10.10 -3.95 3.60
CA GLU A 130 10.80 -4.14 2.34
C GLU A 130 9.79 -4.30 1.22
N ASP A 131 9.82 -3.38 0.28
CA ASP A 131 9.03 -3.45 -0.94
C ASP A 131 9.72 -2.67 -2.06
N ILE A 132 9.81 -3.29 -3.21
CA ILE A 132 10.27 -2.62 -4.43
C ILE A 132 9.16 -1.74 -4.98
N PHE A 133 7.94 -2.28 -5.04
CA PHE A 133 6.72 -1.62 -5.48
C PHE A 133 5.50 -2.38 -4.93
N SER A 134 4.48 -1.67 -4.47
CA SER A 134 3.24 -2.30 -4.01
C SER A 134 2.08 -2.00 -4.95
N LEU A 135 1.69 -3.00 -5.75
CA LEU A 135 0.52 -2.90 -6.62
C LEU A 135 -0.75 -2.60 -5.83
N SER A 136 -0.97 -3.30 -4.69
CA SER A 136 -2.16 -3.09 -3.87
C SER A 136 -2.26 -1.67 -3.31
N LEU A 137 -1.14 -1.05 -2.92
CA LEU A 137 -1.13 0.33 -2.45
C LEU A 137 -1.37 1.31 -3.59
N ALA A 138 -0.74 1.11 -4.75
CA ALA A 138 -0.91 1.97 -5.91
C ALA A 138 -2.34 1.90 -6.48
N GLU A 139 -2.92 0.70 -6.62
CA GLU A 139 -4.33 0.51 -6.99
C GLU A 139 -5.28 1.19 -5.99
N THR A 140 -5.00 1.04 -4.69
CA THR A 140 -5.83 1.62 -3.63
C THR A 140 -5.79 3.14 -3.67
N SER A 141 -4.60 3.75 -3.78
CA SER A 141 -4.43 5.19 -3.89
C SER A 141 -5.08 5.74 -5.16
N SER A 142 -4.83 5.12 -6.33
CA SER A 142 -5.44 5.53 -7.60
C SER A 142 -6.96 5.38 -7.60
N SER A 143 -7.50 4.52 -6.76
CA SER A 143 -8.94 4.31 -6.60
C SER A 143 -9.58 5.31 -5.61
N GLY A 144 -8.78 6.17 -4.98
CA GLY A 144 -9.26 7.23 -4.08
C GLY A 144 -9.46 6.76 -2.63
N VAL A 145 -8.67 5.80 -2.16
CA VAL A 145 -8.59 5.48 -0.73
C VAL A 145 -7.30 6.07 -0.18
N PRO A 146 -7.34 6.84 0.93
CA PRO A 146 -6.16 7.35 1.60
C PRO A 146 -5.22 6.23 2.03
N VAL A 147 -3.92 6.43 1.83
CA VAL A 147 -2.92 5.39 2.07
C VAL A 147 -1.88 5.82 3.11
N ILE A 148 -1.44 4.87 3.93
CA ILE A 148 -0.33 5.05 4.89
C ILE A 148 0.72 3.97 4.58
N ALA A 149 2.00 4.36 4.48
CA ALA A 149 3.09 3.42 4.34
C ALA A 149 4.36 3.91 5.06
N PHE A 150 5.29 2.98 5.32
CA PHE A 150 6.61 3.34 5.83
C PHE A 150 7.49 3.98 4.75
N GLY A 151 8.26 4.99 5.14
CA GLY A 151 9.27 5.61 4.31
C GLY A 151 10.48 4.70 4.04
N GLY A 152 11.27 5.06 3.01
CA GLY A 152 12.51 4.37 2.67
C GLY A 152 12.36 3.05 1.92
N THR A 153 11.19 2.78 1.36
CA THR A 153 10.91 1.64 0.47
C THR A 153 10.43 2.14 -0.89
N GLY A 154 10.46 1.29 -1.93
CA GLY A 154 9.88 1.64 -3.23
C GLY A 154 8.38 1.95 -3.16
N THR A 155 7.69 1.37 -2.17
CA THR A 155 6.27 1.64 -1.89
C THR A 155 6.03 3.10 -1.49
N SER A 156 6.96 3.72 -0.76
CA SER A 156 6.83 5.13 -0.36
C SER A 156 6.90 6.11 -1.54
N GLU A 157 7.42 5.69 -2.69
CA GLU A 157 7.45 6.51 -3.90
C GLU A 157 6.06 6.69 -4.55
N ILE A 158 5.10 5.84 -4.16
CA ILE A 158 3.71 5.93 -4.62
C ILE A 158 2.98 7.08 -3.91
N ILE A 159 3.42 7.43 -2.71
CA ILE A 159 2.78 8.43 -1.85
C ILE A 159 3.49 9.77 -2.00
N THR A 160 2.74 10.83 -2.22
CA THR A 160 3.19 12.19 -1.95
C THR A 160 2.72 12.56 -0.54
N ASP A 161 3.67 12.66 0.41
CA ASP A 161 3.37 12.84 1.85
C ASP A 161 2.46 14.04 2.08
N MET A 162 1.39 13.85 2.87
CA MET A 162 0.36 14.83 3.20
C MET A 162 -0.41 15.39 1.98
N VAL A 163 -0.26 14.76 0.81
CA VAL A 163 -1.00 15.11 -0.42
C VAL A 163 -1.89 13.96 -0.88
N THR A 164 -1.32 12.76 -1.08
CA THR A 164 -2.07 11.56 -1.49
C THR A 164 -2.21 10.52 -0.40
N GLY A 165 -1.56 10.75 0.74
CA GLY A 165 -1.51 9.84 1.88
C GLY A 165 -0.46 10.28 2.89
N LYS A 166 -0.06 9.38 3.78
CA LYS A 166 0.92 9.64 4.83
C LYS A 166 2.12 8.70 4.74
N ILE A 167 3.32 9.26 4.74
CA ILE A 167 4.56 8.51 4.90
C ILE A 167 4.97 8.55 6.38
N VAL A 168 5.05 7.38 7.00
CA VAL A 168 5.54 7.21 8.38
C VAL A 168 7.05 6.99 8.31
N LYS A 169 7.82 7.94 8.83
CA LYS A 169 9.29 7.92 8.76
C LYS A 169 9.91 6.93 9.72
N GLU A 170 9.44 6.92 10.96
CA GLU A 170 9.89 6.01 12.00
C GLU A 170 9.04 4.75 12.00
N ARG A 171 9.68 3.59 11.93
CA ARG A 171 8.98 2.30 11.83
C ARG A 171 8.64 1.76 13.21
N THR A 172 7.98 2.58 14.02
CA THR A 172 7.56 2.24 15.37
C THR A 172 6.04 2.07 15.44
N LEU A 173 5.59 1.43 16.52
CA LEU A 173 4.17 1.26 16.82
C LEU A 173 3.50 2.63 17.02
N GLU A 174 4.11 3.49 17.80
CA GLU A 174 3.61 4.82 18.14
C GLU A 174 3.42 5.67 16.89
N SER A 175 4.45 5.75 16.05
CA SER A 175 4.39 6.55 14.81
C SER A 175 3.32 6.05 13.85
N LEU A 176 3.10 4.72 13.77
CA LEU A 176 2.05 4.14 12.94
C LEU A 176 0.66 4.41 13.52
N LYS A 177 0.49 4.25 14.84
CA LYS A 177 -0.73 4.61 15.56
C LYS A 177 -1.09 6.07 15.34
N ASP A 178 -0.15 6.98 15.59
CA ASP A 178 -0.37 8.42 15.47
C ASP A 178 -0.77 8.82 14.04
N ALA A 179 -0.16 8.20 13.03
CA ALA A 179 -0.52 8.44 11.64
C ALA A 179 -1.95 7.98 11.31
N MET A 180 -2.37 6.82 11.84
CA MET A 180 -3.73 6.31 11.67
C MET A 180 -4.74 7.21 12.41
N ASP A 181 -4.51 7.54 13.67
CA ASP A 181 -5.39 8.41 14.47
C ASP A 181 -5.50 9.80 13.83
N TYR A 182 -4.38 10.36 13.38
CA TYR A 182 -4.36 11.67 12.76
C TYR A 182 -5.26 11.75 11.53
N ILE A 183 -5.20 10.75 10.62
CA ILE A 183 -6.04 10.76 9.42
C ILE A 183 -7.50 10.43 9.77
N LEU A 184 -7.74 9.42 10.61
CA LEU A 184 -9.09 8.97 10.97
C LEU A 184 -9.90 10.04 11.73
N ASN A 185 -9.22 10.94 12.43
CA ASN A 185 -9.85 12.06 13.15
C ASN A 185 -9.97 13.33 12.31
N ASN A 186 -9.51 13.32 11.04
CA ASN A 186 -9.57 14.48 10.14
C ASN A 186 -10.26 14.09 8.82
N PRO A 187 -11.60 14.14 8.75
CA PRO A 187 -12.36 13.78 7.53
C PRO A 187 -11.92 14.56 6.28
N ASP A 188 -11.57 15.83 6.43
CA ASP A 188 -11.08 16.69 5.33
C ASP A 188 -9.78 16.13 4.71
N LEU A 189 -8.91 15.50 5.51
CA LEU A 189 -7.73 14.82 4.99
C LEU A 189 -8.09 13.56 4.22
N ILE A 190 -9.10 12.83 4.67
CA ILE A 190 -9.59 11.63 3.96
C ILE A 190 -10.09 12.03 2.58
N GLU A 191 -10.89 13.09 2.48
CA GLU A 191 -11.41 13.60 1.21
C GLU A 191 -10.28 14.12 0.31
N LYS A 192 -9.41 14.97 0.83
CA LYS A 192 -8.23 15.50 0.12
C LYS A 192 -7.34 14.39 -0.43
N PHE A 193 -6.98 13.41 0.40
CA PHE A 193 -6.11 12.30 -0.03
C PHE A 193 -6.81 11.39 -1.05
N SER A 194 -8.13 11.20 -0.91
CA SER A 194 -8.94 10.44 -1.86
C SER A 194 -8.93 11.08 -3.25
N GLU A 195 -9.17 12.38 -3.32
CA GLU A 195 -9.19 13.12 -4.58
C GLU A 195 -7.81 13.19 -5.23
N ASN A 196 -6.80 13.61 -4.47
CA ASN A 196 -5.43 13.71 -4.96
C ASN A 196 -4.85 12.35 -5.36
N GLY A 197 -5.09 11.30 -4.57
CA GLY A 197 -4.66 9.94 -4.88
C GLY A 197 -5.20 9.48 -6.23
N ARG A 198 -6.49 9.69 -6.47
CA ARG A 198 -7.14 9.36 -7.73
C ARG A 198 -6.51 10.08 -8.93
N VAL A 199 -6.21 11.35 -8.79
CA VAL A 199 -5.65 12.15 -9.89
C VAL A 199 -4.16 11.87 -10.08
N LEU A 200 -3.36 12.04 -9.03
CA LEU A 200 -1.90 12.03 -9.14
C LEU A 200 -1.34 10.61 -9.32
N THR A 201 -1.87 9.62 -8.58
CA THR A 201 -1.39 8.24 -8.67
C THR A 201 -1.79 7.61 -10.00
N THR A 202 -3.00 7.86 -10.49
CA THR A 202 -3.45 7.37 -11.81
C THR A 202 -2.62 7.98 -12.94
N LYS A 203 -2.26 9.26 -12.84
CA LYS A 203 -1.42 9.92 -13.83
C LYS A 203 0.00 9.34 -13.85
N LYS A 204 0.58 9.07 -12.68
CA LYS A 204 1.95 8.59 -12.54
C LYS A 204 2.12 7.12 -12.93
N TYR A 205 1.13 6.28 -12.62
CA TYR A 205 1.17 4.82 -12.79
C TYR A 205 0.13 4.36 -13.83
N ASN A 206 0.31 4.81 -15.06
CA ASN A 206 -0.60 4.56 -16.19
C ASN A 206 -0.11 3.40 -17.04
N TRP A 207 -0.95 2.39 -17.27
CA TRP A 207 -0.61 1.23 -18.10
C TRP A 207 -0.24 1.56 -19.55
N LEU A 208 -0.87 2.57 -20.14
CA LEU A 208 -0.53 2.99 -21.51
C LEU A 208 0.90 3.56 -21.59
N GLN A 209 1.28 4.35 -20.58
CA GLN A 209 2.65 4.86 -20.51
C GLN A 209 3.65 3.74 -20.27
N THR A 210 3.37 2.81 -19.33
CA THR A 210 4.22 1.63 -19.07
C THR A 210 4.42 0.82 -20.36
N ALA A 211 3.34 0.56 -21.10
CA ALA A 211 3.40 -0.19 -22.36
C ALA A 211 4.25 0.55 -23.42
N SER A 212 4.05 1.86 -23.58
CA SER A 212 4.83 2.69 -24.52
C SER A 212 6.30 2.72 -24.16
N ASP A 213 6.64 2.84 -22.87
CA ASP A 213 8.04 2.83 -22.40
C ASP A 213 8.72 1.49 -22.68
N LEU A 214 8.00 0.38 -22.50
CA LEU A 214 8.50 -0.97 -22.83
C LEU A 214 8.66 -1.17 -24.34
N GLU A 215 7.71 -0.71 -25.14
CA GLU A 215 7.78 -0.79 -26.61
C GLU A 215 8.98 -0.02 -27.14
N ASN A 216 9.21 1.20 -26.67
CA ASN A 216 10.38 2.01 -27.03
C ASN A 216 11.68 1.32 -26.62
N LEU A 217 11.74 0.71 -25.43
CA LEU A 217 12.89 -0.06 -25.00
C LEU A 217 13.17 -1.22 -25.96
N TYR A 218 12.17 -2.07 -26.21
CA TYR A 218 12.37 -3.24 -27.08
C TYR A 218 12.77 -2.84 -28.50
N SER A 219 12.18 -1.77 -29.05
CA SER A 219 12.56 -1.25 -30.37
C SER A 219 13.99 -0.72 -30.43
N SER A 220 14.54 -0.24 -29.29
CA SER A 220 15.94 0.22 -29.21
C SER A 220 16.97 -0.91 -29.12
N LEU A 221 16.53 -2.15 -28.90
CA LEU A 221 17.39 -3.32 -28.74
C LEU A 221 17.51 -4.16 -30.04
N ILE A 222 16.70 -3.85 -31.04
CA ILE A 222 16.67 -4.47 -32.37
C ILE A 222 17.48 -3.61 -33.34
#